data_9cdd0d0593585e7e6bee1e1c004ff460
#
_entry.id   9cdd0d0593585e7e6bee1e1c004ff460
#
_cell.length_a   1.000
_cell.length_b   1.000
_cell.length_c   1.000
_cell.angle_alpha   90.00
_cell.angle_beta   90.00
_cell.angle_gamma   90.00
#
_symmetry.space_group_name_H-M   'P 1'
#
loop_
_entity.id
_entity.type
_entity.pdbx_description
1 polymer ?
#
loop_
_entity_poly.entity_id
_entity_poly.type
_entity_poly.pdbx_seq_one_letter_code
_entity_poly.pdbx_strand_id
1 'polypeptide(L)'
;MKNINNKVLALVVAVLLAFTGALNAQTAAKSKNTAAASKQNSADVIPLDPAVRTGKLPNGFTYYIRKNIEPKNRVQLYLANKIGSIMENDNQRGLAHFMEHMGFNGTKNFPKNDLVNYLQKAGVRFGADLNAYTSFDETVYQLPIPSDDPEVLKNGIQIMRDWAQDATLDVAEIDKERGVVLEEKRLGKGAQQRMQDQYLPMLFNNSRYSDRLPIGTEEVLKNFSAETIKQFYQDWYRPDLQALIVVGDIDVDAMEQTIKAKFSDLKNPAKPRQRTQYSISLLNKNQFMAVTDKEFPVSVAQVMIKHPETKL
;
A
#
# COMPACT_ATOMS: atom_id res chain seq x y z
N MET A 1 36.57 33.83 17.12
CA MET A 1 37.06 32.92 16.05
C MET A 1 38.15 32.05 16.64
N LYS A 2 37.86 30.80 16.99
CA LYS A 2 38.85 29.86 17.57
C LYS A 2 39.54 29.10 16.43
N ASN A 3 40.87 29.12 16.42
CA ASN A 3 41.72 28.43 15.46
C ASN A 3 41.40 26.93 15.42
N ILE A 4 40.94 26.45 14.27
CA ILE A 4 40.84 25.01 13.98
C ILE A 4 42.27 24.48 13.89
N ASN A 5 42.54 23.48 14.71
CA ASN A 5 43.88 22.91 14.90
C ASN A 5 44.34 22.25 13.59
N ASN A 6 45.43 22.70 13.00
CA ASN A 6 45.99 22.21 11.73
C ASN A 6 46.17 20.69 11.65
N LYS A 7 46.23 20.00 12.80
CA LYS A 7 46.31 18.53 12.88
C LYS A 7 45.00 17.84 12.49
N VAL A 8 43.84 18.48 12.74
CA VAL A 8 42.54 17.94 12.35
C VAL A 8 42.30 18.10 10.84
N LEU A 9 42.77 19.21 10.27
CA LEU A 9 42.68 19.45 8.83
C LEU A 9 43.57 18.46 8.05
N ALA A 10 44.79 18.14 8.57
CA ALA A 10 45.68 17.18 7.97
C ALA A 10 45.15 15.74 8.01
N LEU A 11 44.38 15.39 9.06
CA LEU A 11 43.77 14.07 9.20
C LEU A 11 42.57 13.87 8.22
N VAL A 12 41.76 14.91 8.00
CA VAL A 12 40.64 14.86 7.05
C VAL A 12 41.15 14.79 5.60
N VAL A 13 42.23 15.49 5.25
CA VAL A 13 42.84 15.41 3.92
C VAL A 13 43.49 14.04 3.69
N ALA A 14 44.11 13.44 4.71
CA ALA A 14 44.71 12.09 4.60
C ALA A 14 43.67 10.99 4.43
N VAL A 15 42.48 11.11 5.04
CA VAL A 15 41.38 10.16 4.87
C VAL A 15 40.75 10.30 3.47
N LEU A 16 40.65 11.51 2.93
CA LEU A 16 40.16 11.72 1.56
C LEU A 16 41.13 11.20 0.48
N LEU A 17 42.43 11.28 0.71
CA LEU A 17 43.45 10.74 -0.21
C LEU A 17 43.59 9.21 -0.14
N ALA A 18 43.24 8.59 0.99
CA ALA A 18 43.22 7.12 1.13
C ALA A 18 42.05 6.49 0.36
N PHE A 19 40.93 7.22 0.19
CA PHE A 19 39.77 6.74 -0.61
C PHE A 19 40.01 6.83 -2.12
N THR A 20 40.86 7.74 -2.60
CA THR A 20 41.18 7.84 -4.04
C THR A 20 42.22 6.82 -4.50
N GLY A 21 43.01 6.25 -3.60
CA GLY A 21 44.00 5.19 -3.90
C GLY A 21 43.38 3.79 -4.06
N ALA A 22 42.20 3.53 -3.50
CA ALA A 22 41.58 2.21 -3.57
C ALA A 22 40.74 1.98 -4.87
N LEU A 23 40.46 3.03 -5.66
CA LEU A 23 39.72 2.90 -6.92
C LEU A 23 40.59 2.49 -8.13
N ASN A 24 41.90 2.54 -8.04
CA ASN A 24 42.80 2.23 -9.17
C ASN A 24 43.48 0.85 -9.10
N ALA A 25 43.18 0.01 -8.13
CA ALA A 25 43.79 -1.31 -7.98
C ALA A 25 42.94 -2.48 -8.53
N GLN A 26 41.83 -2.22 -9.20
CA GLN A 26 40.93 -3.26 -9.72
C GLN A 26 40.90 -3.42 -11.25
N THR A 27 41.88 -2.88 -11.99
CA THR A 27 41.95 -2.99 -13.45
C THR A 27 43.06 -3.93 -13.98
N ALA A 28 43.43 -4.98 -13.26
CA ALA A 28 44.36 -5.96 -13.78
C ALA A 28 44.11 -7.39 -13.29
N ALA A 29 42.93 -7.94 -13.66
CA ALA A 29 42.77 -9.39 -13.77
C ALA A 29 41.82 -9.67 -14.95
N LYS A 30 42.36 -9.76 -16.16
CA LYS A 30 41.65 -10.35 -17.30
C LYS A 30 41.44 -11.84 -17.05
N SER A 31 40.35 -12.23 -16.41
CA SER A 31 39.82 -13.57 -16.51
C SER A 31 39.08 -13.69 -17.83
N LYS A 32 39.65 -14.51 -18.73
CA LYS A 32 38.94 -14.99 -19.91
C LYS A 32 37.90 -16.02 -19.49
N ASN A 33 36.73 -15.55 -19.06
CA ASN A 33 35.51 -16.35 -19.09
C ASN A 33 34.54 -15.64 -20.00
N THR A 34 34.57 -16.01 -21.26
CA THR A 34 33.51 -15.73 -22.23
C THR A 34 32.29 -16.60 -21.92
N ALA A 35 31.62 -16.33 -20.83
CA ALA A 35 30.21 -16.63 -20.75
C ALA A 35 29.53 -15.54 -21.58
N ALA A 36 28.95 -15.93 -22.72
CA ALA A 36 28.11 -15.06 -23.52
C ALA A 36 27.03 -14.50 -22.60
N ALA A 37 27.17 -13.24 -22.21
CA ALA A 37 26.07 -12.51 -21.63
C ALA A 37 24.98 -12.47 -22.71
N SER A 38 23.96 -13.28 -22.56
CA SER A 38 22.76 -13.17 -23.36
C SER A 38 22.32 -11.72 -23.22
N LYS A 39 22.20 -11.01 -24.35
CA LYS A 39 21.53 -9.70 -24.37
C LYS A 39 20.10 -9.97 -23.93
N GLN A 40 19.83 -9.83 -22.65
CA GLN A 40 18.49 -9.85 -22.12
C GLN A 40 17.80 -8.65 -22.77
N ASN A 41 16.89 -8.92 -23.69
CA ASN A 41 16.05 -7.88 -24.27
C ASN A 41 15.28 -7.24 -23.11
N SER A 42 15.39 -5.94 -22.94
CA SER A 42 14.66 -5.18 -21.91
C SER A 42 13.11 -5.22 -22.09
N ALA A 43 12.63 -6.00 -23.03
CA ALA A 43 11.23 -6.29 -23.31
C ALA A 43 10.76 -7.67 -22.79
N ASP A 44 11.65 -8.47 -22.22
CA ASP A 44 11.24 -9.77 -21.67
C ASP A 44 10.50 -9.55 -20.35
N VAL A 45 9.20 -9.78 -20.38
CA VAL A 45 8.36 -9.79 -19.17
C VAL A 45 8.87 -10.89 -18.24
N ILE A 46 9.16 -10.53 -16.98
CA ILE A 46 9.52 -11.53 -15.98
C ILE A 46 8.32 -12.47 -15.78
N PRO A 47 8.47 -13.78 -16.07
CA PRO A 47 7.36 -14.71 -15.92
C PRO A 47 6.94 -14.83 -14.46
N LEU A 48 5.63 -15.01 -14.25
CA LEU A 48 5.12 -15.33 -12.94
C LEU A 48 5.70 -16.69 -12.47
N ASP A 49 6.05 -16.82 -11.18
CA ASP A 49 6.47 -18.09 -10.59
C ASP A 49 5.43 -19.18 -10.90
N PRO A 50 5.78 -20.27 -11.60
CA PRO A 50 4.84 -21.34 -12.00
C PRO A 50 4.19 -22.04 -10.81
N ALA A 51 4.74 -21.90 -9.60
CA ALA A 51 4.14 -22.41 -8.38
C ALA A 51 3.03 -21.52 -7.81
N VAL A 52 2.78 -20.35 -8.39
CA VAL A 52 1.63 -19.49 -8.05
C VAL A 52 0.42 -19.96 -8.85
N ARG A 53 -0.60 -20.47 -8.18
CA ARG A 53 -1.91 -20.72 -8.76
C ARG A 53 -2.66 -19.42 -8.91
N THR A 54 -3.06 -19.08 -10.12
CA THR A 54 -3.83 -17.86 -10.40
C THR A 54 -5.17 -18.21 -11.02
N GLY A 55 -6.16 -17.34 -10.80
CA GLY A 55 -7.44 -17.45 -11.48
C GLY A 55 -8.24 -16.15 -11.42
N LYS A 56 -9.25 -16.11 -12.29
CA LYS A 56 -10.21 -15.01 -12.35
C LYS A 56 -11.62 -15.58 -12.40
N LEU A 57 -12.48 -15.12 -11.48
CA LEU A 57 -13.86 -15.54 -11.43
C LEU A 57 -14.69 -14.82 -12.51
N PRO A 58 -15.89 -15.35 -12.86
CA PRO A 58 -16.75 -14.71 -13.86
C PRO A 58 -17.16 -13.26 -13.52
N ASN A 59 -17.21 -12.92 -12.23
CA ASN A 59 -17.50 -11.55 -11.76
C ASN A 59 -16.27 -10.61 -11.85
N GLY A 60 -15.11 -11.11 -12.28
CA GLY A 60 -13.89 -10.34 -12.41
C GLY A 60 -12.92 -10.42 -11.23
N PHE A 61 -13.34 -10.99 -10.10
CA PHE A 61 -12.49 -11.17 -8.92
C PHE A 61 -11.28 -12.06 -9.26
N THR A 62 -10.10 -11.63 -8.86
CA THR A 62 -8.85 -12.35 -9.16
C THR A 62 -8.29 -12.99 -7.89
N TYR A 63 -7.55 -14.08 -8.03
CA TYR A 63 -6.86 -14.68 -6.89
C TYR A 63 -5.47 -15.20 -7.27
N TYR A 64 -4.59 -15.21 -6.26
CA TYR A 64 -3.22 -15.73 -6.33
C TYR A 64 -2.99 -16.59 -5.10
N ILE A 65 -2.62 -17.86 -5.29
CA ILE A 65 -2.39 -18.81 -4.20
C ILE A 65 -0.97 -19.38 -4.34
N ARG A 66 -0.19 -19.26 -3.28
CA ARG A 66 1.18 -19.81 -3.25
C ARG A 66 1.38 -20.62 -1.97
N LYS A 67 1.67 -21.91 -2.12
CA LYS A 67 2.09 -22.72 -0.98
C LYS A 67 3.46 -22.26 -0.50
N ASN A 68 3.58 -22.01 0.81
CA ASN A 68 4.83 -21.72 1.50
C ASN A 68 4.76 -22.30 2.91
N ILE A 69 5.64 -23.27 3.21
CA ILE A 69 5.64 -23.99 4.48
C ILE A 69 6.46 -23.32 5.59
N GLU A 70 7.03 -22.15 5.30
CA GLU A 70 7.82 -21.39 6.28
C GLU A 70 7.21 -19.97 6.46
N PRO A 71 6.80 -19.61 7.69
CA PRO A 71 6.71 -20.47 8.88
C PRO A 71 5.57 -21.50 8.77
N LYS A 72 5.76 -22.68 9.39
CA LYS A 72 4.73 -23.73 9.44
C LYS A 72 3.45 -23.24 10.10
N ASN A 73 2.33 -23.81 9.68
CA ASN A 73 1.00 -23.56 10.24
C ASN A 73 0.60 -22.08 10.21
N ARG A 74 1.04 -21.34 9.20
CA ARG A 74 0.71 -19.93 9.00
C ARG A 74 0.30 -19.65 7.57
N VAL A 75 -0.66 -18.74 7.42
CA VAL A 75 -1.07 -18.19 6.12
C VAL A 75 -1.22 -16.70 6.20
N GLN A 76 -0.76 -16.03 5.16
CA GLN A 76 -0.95 -14.61 4.92
C GLN A 76 -2.08 -14.42 3.91
N LEU A 77 -3.09 -13.68 4.28
CA LEU A 77 -4.21 -13.31 3.43
C LEU A 77 -4.11 -11.80 3.13
N TYR A 78 -4.17 -11.43 1.85
CA TYR A 78 -4.20 -10.04 1.42
C TYR A 78 -5.40 -9.82 0.50
N LEU A 79 -6.30 -8.92 0.86
CA LEU A 79 -7.31 -8.41 -0.05
C LEU A 79 -6.82 -7.08 -0.62
N ALA A 80 -6.44 -7.09 -1.88
CA ALA A 80 -6.00 -5.90 -2.60
C ALA A 80 -7.17 -5.31 -3.39
N ASN A 81 -7.53 -4.07 -3.08
CA ASN A 81 -8.49 -3.29 -3.85
C ASN A 81 -7.71 -2.30 -4.72
N LYS A 82 -7.94 -2.31 -6.02
CA LYS A 82 -7.34 -1.40 -7.01
C LYS A 82 -7.96 0.00 -6.94
N ILE A 83 -8.17 0.48 -5.71
CA ILE A 83 -8.84 1.72 -5.34
C ILE A 83 -8.08 2.38 -4.20
N GLY A 84 -7.73 3.62 -4.41
CA GLY A 84 -7.14 4.49 -3.42
C GLY A 84 -7.65 5.92 -3.58
N SER A 85 -6.98 6.85 -2.95
CA SER A 85 -7.41 8.24 -2.87
C SER A 85 -7.47 8.97 -4.22
N ILE A 86 -6.75 8.49 -5.24
CA ILE A 86 -6.75 9.09 -6.58
C ILE A 86 -8.13 9.07 -7.24
N MET A 87 -9.01 8.15 -6.86
CA MET A 87 -10.34 7.99 -7.41
C MET A 87 -11.41 8.84 -6.73
N GLU A 88 -11.07 9.49 -5.62
CA GLU A 88 -11.98 10.34 -4.86
C GLU A 88 -12.41 11.58 -5.67
N ASN A 89 -13.68 11.96 -5.56
CA ASN A 89 -14.14 13.29 -5.97
C ASN A 89 -13.67 14.33 -4.94
N ASP A 90 -13.87 15.62 -5.22
CA ASP A 90 -13.42 16.68 -4.31
C ASP A 90 -14.11 16.64 -2.94
N ASN A 91 -15.39 16.26 -2.90
CA ASN A 91 -16.16 16.07 -1.67
C ASN A 91 -15.93 14.70 -1.00
N GLN A 92 -15.00 13.90 -1.50
CA GLN A 92 -14.67 12.55 -1.01
C GLN A 92 -13.21 12.45 -0.53
N ARG A 93 -12.46 13.56 -0.47
CA ARG A 93 -11.03 13.55 -0.14
C ARG A 93 -10.77 13.02 1.27
N GLY A 94 -10.20 11.80 1.34
CA GLY A 94 -9.94 11.04 2.55
C GLY A 94 -10.86 9.85 2.76
N LEU A 95 -11.87 9.63 1.88
CA LEU A 95 -12.82 8.53 2.07
C LEU A 95 -12.24 7.16 1.70
N ALA A 96 -11.22 7.07 0.86
CA ALA A 96 -10.53 5.82 0.61
C ALA A 96 -9.88 5.28 1.91
N HIS A 97 -9.18 6.15 2.63
CA HIS A 97 -8.58 5.85 3.92
C HIS A 97 -9.65 5.63 5.02
N PHE A 98 -10.69 6.44 5.02
CA PHE A 98 -11.80 6.25 5.95
C PHE A 98 -12.50 4.89 5.75
N MET A 99 -12.63 4.42 4.50
CA MET A 99 -13.16 3.08 4.20
C MET A 99 -12.27 1.95 4.71
N GLU A 100 -10.96 2.15 4.71
CA GLU A 100 -10.02 1.22 5.34
C GLU A 100 -10.37 1.04 6.82
N HIS A 101 -10.53 2.14 7.58
CA HIS A 101 -10.95 2.11 8.98
C HIS A 101 -12.30 1.42 9.17
N MET A 102 -13.26 1.74 8.31
CA MET A 102 -14.61 1.14 8.39
C MET A 102 -14.62 -0.37 8.16
N GLY A 103 -13.60 -0.94 7.50
CA GLY A 103 -13.40 -2.39 7.40
C GLY A 103 -13.26 -3.07 8.76
N PHE A 104 -12.82 -2.35 9.79
CA PHE A 104 -12.68 -2.85 11.16
C PHE A 104 -13.85 -2.49 12.07
N ASN A 105 -14.75 -1.61 11.63
CA ASN A 105 -15.87 -1.06 12.42
C ASN A 105 -17.21 -1.76 12.15
N GLY A 106 -17.17 -2.96 11.59
CA GLY A 106 -18.32 -3.83 11.42
C GLY A 106 -18.58 -4.27 9.99
N THR A 107 -18.82 -5.56 9.88
CA THR A 107 -19.20 -6.24 8.65
C THR A 107 -20.46 -7.06 8.89
N LYS A 108 -21.04 -7.62 7.83
CA LYS A 108 -22.24 -8.43 7.89
C LYS A 108 -22.12 -9.61 8.86
N ASN A 109 -20.98 -10.31 8.88
CA ASN A 109 -20.80 -11.49 9.70
C ASN A 109 -20.05 -11.18 11.03
N PHE A 110 -19.44 -10.01 11.14
CA PHE A 110 -18.72 -9.56 12.33
C PHE A 110 -19.16 -8.12 12.66
N PRO A 111 -20.30 -7.94 13.34
CA PRO A 111 -20.82 -6.60 13.63
C PRO A 111 -19.94 -5.86 14.64
N LYS A 112 -19.83 -4.54 14.45
CA LYS A 112 -19.07 -3.63 15.33
C LYS A 112 -17.64 -4.14 15.58
N ASN A 113 -17.27 -4.32 16.85
CA ASN A 113 -15.93 -4.75 17.26
C ASN A 113 -15.73 -6.29 17.24
N ASP A 114 -16.70 -7.06 16.79
CA ASP A 114 -16.64 -8.54 16.87
C ASP A 114 -15.51 -9.10 16.02
N LEU A 115 -15.18 -8.47 14.89
CA LEU A 115 -14.05 -8.83 14.06
C LEU A 115 -12.73 -8.73 14.82
N VAL A 116 -12.48 -7.58 15.44
CA VAL A 116 -11.24 -7.32 16.20
C VAL A 116 -11.17 -8.25 17.41
N ASN A 117 -12.26 -8.40 18.14
CA ASN A 117 -12.35 -9.30 19.29
C ASN A 117 -12.10 -10.77 18.92
N TYR A 118 -12.66 -11.22 17.79
CA TYR A 118 -12.45 -12.57 17.26
C TYR A 118 -10.97 -12.80 16.93
N LEU A 119 -10.37 -11.90 16.17
CA LEU A 119 -8.98 -12.01 15.75
C LEU A 119 -8.00 -11.98 16.93
N GLN A 120 -8.24 -11.13 17.93
CA GLN A 120 -7.45 -11.12 19.16
C GLN A 120 -7.52 -12.46 19.90
N LYS A 121 -8.70 -13.07 19.99
CA LYS A 121 -8.87 -14.42 20.58
C LYS A 121 -8.14 -15.50 19.77
N ALA A 122 -8.05 -15.34 18.46
CA ALA A 122 -7.28 -16.21 17.56
C ALA A 122 -5.75 -15.94 17.60
N GLY A 123 -5.29 -15.04 18.49
CA GLY A 123 -3.88 -14.72 18.66
C GLY A 123 -3.31 -13.71 17.65
N VAL A 124 -4.16 -13.04 16.89
CA VAL A 124 -3.76 -11.99 15.93
C VAL A 124 -3.76 -10.63 16.66
N ARG A 125 -2.61 -9.97 16.70
CA ARG A 125 -2.46 -8.68 17.38
C ARG A 125 -2.80 -7.54 16.44
N PHE A 126 -3.72 -6.68 16.84
CA PHE A 126 -4.07 -5.47 16.08
C PHE A 126 -2.86 -4.51 16.00
N GLY A 127 -2.60 -3.98 14.82
CA GLY A 127 -1.48 -3.07 14.54
C GLY A 127 -0.13 -3.75 14.31
N ALA A 128 0.15 -4.86 15.03
CA ALA A 128 1.39 -5.61 14.85
C ALA A 128 1.28 -6.70 13.77
N ASP A 129 0.14 -7.40 13.72
CA ASP A 129 -0.12 -8.51 12.80
C ASP A 129 -1.25 -8.15 11.84
N LEU A 130 -2.42 -7.77 12.37
CA LEU A 130 -3.56 -7.29 11.59
C LEU A 130 -3.30 -5.85 11.16
N ASN A 131 -3.27 -5.61 9.87
CA ASN A 131 -2.96 -4.31 9.31
C ASN A 131 -3.73 -4.05 8.02
N ALA A 132 -3.81 -2.78 7.65
CA ALA A 132 -4.27 -2.34 6.35
C ALA A 132 -3.50 -1.08 5.96
N TYR A 133 -3.54 -0.71 4.70
CA TYR A 133 -3.04 0.58 4.25
C TYR A 133 -3.81 1.08 3.04
N THR A 134 -3.88 2.39 2.93
CA THR A 134 -4.43 3.09 1.77
C THR A 134 -3.33 3.94 1.11
N SER A 135 -3.17 3.75 -0.19
CA SER A 135 -2.30 4.58 -1.03
C SER A 135 -3.14 5.39 -2.02
N PHE A 136 -2.49 6.00 -3.00
CA PHE A 136 -3.18 6.71 -4.08
C PHE A 136 -4.00 5.77 -4.96
N ASP A 137 -3.46 4.60 -5.31
CA ASP A 137 -4.01 3.70 -6.31
C ASP A 137 -4.61 2.42 -5.75
N GLU A 138 -4.42 2.14 -4.46
CA GLU A 138 -4.82 0.89 -3.83
C GLU A 138 -5.16 1.04 -2.34
N THR A 139 -6.00 0.13 -1.86
CA THR A 139 -6.25 -0.15 -0.44
C THR A 139 -6.09 -1.64 -0.21
N VAL A 140 -5.24 -2.03 0.73
CA VAL A 140 -4.91 -3.43 0.99
C VAL A 140 -5.17 -3.78 2.44
N TYR A 141 -5.95 -4.83 2.67
CA TYR A 141 -6.16 -5.43 3.99
C TYR A 141 -5.27 -6.66 4.13
N GLN A 142 -4.61 -6.81 5.26
CA GLN A 142 -3.63 -7.87 5.54
C GLN A 142 -4.06 -8.63 6.79
N LEU A 143 -4.12 -9.95 6.69
CA LEU A 143 -4.56 -10.81 7.78
C LEU A 143 -3.67 -12.06 7.85
N PRO A 144 -2.68 -12.09 8.73
CA PRO A 144 -1.93 -13.30 9.07
C PRO A 144 -2.70 -14.13 10.10
N ILE A 145 -2.94 -15.38 9.80
CA ILE A 145 -3.64 -16.31 10.71
C ILE A 145 -2.95 -17.67 10.79
N PRO A 146 -3.21 -18.47 11.85
CA PRO A 146 -2.92 -19.90 11.85
C PRO A 146 -3.62 -20.63 10.71
N SER A 147 -2.96 -21.59 10.09
CA SER A 147 -3.54 -22.43 9.03
C SER A 147 -3.83 -23.87 9.50
N ASP A 148 -3.39 -24.25 10.69
CA ASP A 148 -3.63 -25.54 11.34
C ASP A 148 -4.93 -25.60 12.16
N ASP A 149 -5.61 -24.46 12.34
CA ASP A 149 -6.96 -24.38 12.90
C ASP A 149 -7.98 -24.14 11.76
N PRO A 150 -8.78 -25.17 11.39
CA PRO A 150 -9.73 -25.05 10.28
C PRO A 150 -10.81 -23.98 10.49
N GLU A 151 -11.21 -23.74 11.75
CA GLU A 151 -12.24 -22.74 12.06
C GLU A 151 -11.67 -21.32 11.93
N VAL A 152 -10.43 -21.10 12.37
CA VAL A 152 -9.73 -19.81 12.19
C VAL A 152 -9.48 -19.54 10.73
N LEU A 153 -9.06 -20.54 9.95
CA LEU A 153 -8.84 -20.39 8.51
C LEU A 153 -10.15 -20.05 7.78
N LYS A 154 -11.24 -20.77 8.08
CA LYS A 154 -12.57 -20.54 7.51
C LYS A 154 -13.07 -19.12 7.82
N ASN A 155 -12.94 -18.67 9.07
CA ASN A 155 -13.35 -17.32 9.47
C ASN A 155 -12.44 -16.25 8.89
N GLY A 156 -11.14 -16.50 8.73
CA GLY A 156 -10.23 -15.60 8.03
C GLY A 156 -10.64 -15.35 6.58
N ILE A 157 -11.01 -16.39 5.86
CA ILE A 157 -11.55 -16.27 4.49
C ILE A 157 -12.90 -15.55 4.49
N GLN A 158 -13.75 -15.78 5.51
CA GLN A 158 -15.01 -15.03 5.65
C GLN A 158 -14.76 -13.54 5.88
N ILE A 159 -13.79 -13.19 6.71
CA ILE A 159 -13.38 -11.78 6.94
C ILE A 159 -12.92 -11.13 5.63
N MET A 160 -12.08 -11.83 4.84
CA MET A 160 -11.66 -11.33 3.52
C MET A 160 -12.86 -11.10 2.58
N ARG A 161 -13.85 -12.00 2.63
CA ARG A 161 -15.09 -11.88 1.85
C ARG A 161 -15.93 -10.68 2.30
N ASP A 162 -16.02 -10.46 3.61
CA ASP A 162 -16.76 -9.34 4.18
C ASP A 162 -16.09 -8.00 3.83
N TRP A 163 -14.78 -7.92 3.93
CA TRP A 163 -14.03 -6.73 3.51
C TRP A 163 -14.18 -6.44 2.02
N ALA A 164 -14.36 -7.46 1.20
CA ALA A 164 -14.56 -7.27 -0.23
C ALA A 164 -15.86 -6.51 -0.55
N GLN A 165 -16.99 -6.83 0.11
CA GLN A 165 -18.28 -6.22 -0.27
C GLN A 165 -19.36 -6.19 0.84
N ASP A 166 -19.06 -6.54 2.08
CA ASP A 166 -20.06 -6.66 3.15
C ASP A 166 -19.78 -5.73 4.36
N ALA A 167 -19.07 -4.60 4.17
CA ALA A 167 -18.96 -3.56 5.20
C ALA A 167 -20.34 -2.94 5.49
N THR A 168 -20.70 -2.82 6.77
CA THR A 168 -22.05 -2.36 7.17
C THR A 168 -22.25 -0.86 7.04
N LEU A 169 -21.20 -0.06 7.20
CA LEU A 169 -21.21 1.40 7.16
C LEU A 169 -22.35 2.00 8.02
N ASP A 170 -22.42 1.52 9.28
CA ASP A 170 -23.36 2.04 10.27
C ASP A 170 -23.07 3.53 10.54
N VAL A 171 -24.12 4.35 10.60
CA VAL A 171 -23.98 5.81 10.74
C VAL A 171 -23.32 6.18 12.05
N ALA A 172 -23.65 5.50 13.15
CA ALA A 172 -23.07 5.78 14.45
C ALA A 172 -21.59 5.39 14.51
N GLU A 173 -21.18 4.30 13.84
CA GLU A 173 -19.77 3.91 13.75
C GLU A 173 -19.00 4.85 12.81
N ILE A 174 -19.59 5.33 11.71
CA ILE A 174 -18.99 6.38 10.87
C ILE A 174 -18.71 7.64 11.68
N ASP A 175 -19.69 8.13 12.43
CA ASP A 175 -19.53 9.37 13.20
C ASP A 175 -18.50 9.23 14.33
N LYS A 176 -18.44 8.06 14.95
CA LYS A 176 -17.41 7.73 15.95
C LYS A 176 -16.01 7.69 15.35
N GLU A 177 -15.85 7.05 14.19
CA GLU A 177 -14.57 6.89 13.51
C GLU A 177 -14.02 8.22 12.96
N ARG A 178 -14.89 9.18 12.66
CA ARG A 178 -14.52 10.52 12.22
C ARG A 178 -13.52 11.20 13.17
N GLY A 179 -13.75 11.05 14.46
CA GLY A 179 -12.84 11.57 15.50
C GLY A 179 -11.46 10.90 15.46
N VAL A 180 -11.42 9.59 15.20
CA VAL A 180 -10.18 8.81 15.14
C VAL A 180 -9.33 9.25 13.94
N VAL A 181 -9.91 9.32 12.73
CA VAL A 181 -9.19 9.76 11.52
C VAL A 181 -8.73 11.22 11.61
N LEU A 182 -9.53 12.09 12.20
CA LEU A 182 -9.14 13.49 12.44
C LEU A 182 -7.99 13.60 13.44
N GLU A 183 -7.96 12.75 14.45
CA GLU A 183 -6.87 12.72 15.43
C GLU A 183 -5.59 12.16 14.79
N GLU A 184 -5.67 11.12 14.00
CA GLU A 184 -4.54 10.60 13.23
C GLU A 184 -3.95 11.70 12.33
N LYS A 185 -4.80 12.41 11.59
CA LYS A 185 -4.37 13.55 10.78
C LYS A 185 -3.70 14.64 11.62
N ARG A 186 -4.21 14.91 12.82
CA ARG A 186 -3.62 15.88 13.76
C ARG A 186 -2.23 15.45 14.23
N LEU A 187 -2.07 14.17 14.59
CA LEU A 187 -0.80 13.61 15.06
C LEU A 187 0.25 13.58 13.94
N GLY A 188 -0.18 13.40 12.70
CA GLY A 188 0.69 13.47 11.52
C GLY A 188 1.26 14.85 11.21
N LYS A 189 0.72 15.95 11.80
CA LYS A 189 1.12 17.36 11.49
C LYS A 189 2.50 17.75 12.09
N GLY A 190 3.51 16.91 12.00
CA GLY A 190 4.90 17.24 12.38
C GLY A 190 5.66 18.03 11.31
N ALA A 191 6.93 18.34 11.59
CA ALA A 191 7.82 19.05 10.68
C ALA A 191 7.90 18.40 9.30
N GLN A 192 7.99 17.07 9.27
CA GLN A 192 8.05 16.32 8.02
C GLN A 192 6.80 16.54 7.15
N GLN A 193 5.61 16.46 7.72
CA GLN A 193 4.37 16.70 6.98
C GLN A 193 4.28 18.13 6.45
N ARG A 194 4.62 19.12 7.28
CA ARG A 194 4.61 20.52 6.82
C ARG A 194 5.58 20.77 5.66
N MET A 195 6.71 20.06 5.64
CA MET A 195 7.65 20.12 4.52
C MET A 195 7.11 19.36 3.29
N GLN A 196 6.49 18.21 3.49
CA GLN A 196 5.85 17.43 2.42
C GLN A 196 4.76 18.24 1.72
N ASP A 197 3.91 18.90 2.46
CA ASP A 197 2.83 19.74 1.92
C ASP A 197 3.37 20.83 0.96
N GLN A 198 4.61 21.30 1.19
CA GLN A 198 5.26 22.27 0.34
C GLN A 198 5.87 21.66 -0.93
N TYR A 199 6.56 20.50 -0.83
CA TYR A 199 7.30 19.96 -1.97
C TYR A 199 6.51 18.97 -2.82
N LEU A 200 5.49 18.29 -2.29
CA LEU A 200 4.71 17.30 -3.05
C LEU A 200 4.04 17.85 -4.30
N PRO A 201 3.48 19.09 -4.33
CA PRO A 201 2.94 19.65 -5.56
C PRO A 201 3.97 19.73 -6.69
N MET A 202 5.20 20.14 -6.37
CA MET A 202 6.30 20.14 -7.34
C MET A 202 6.72 18.73 -7.71
N LEU A 203 6.83 17.83 -6.74
CA LEU A 203 7.20 16.44 -6.99
C LEU A 203 6.21 15.74 -7.92
N PHE A 204 4.93 15.99 -7.73
CA PHE A 204 3.87 15.43 -8.58
C PHE A 204 3.50 16.30 -9.79
N ASN A 205 4.29 17.35 -10.08
CA ASN A 205 4.08 18.29 -11.18
C ASN A 205 2.65 18.86 -11.22
N ASN A 206 2.09 19.19 -10.06
CA ASN A 206 0.71 19.65 -9.86
C ASN A 206 -0.35 18.75 -10.52
N SER A 207 -0.06 17.46 -10.66
CA SER A 207 -1.03 16.47 -11.12
C SER A 207 -2.08 16.19 -10.04
N ARG A 208 -3.10 15.39 -10.38
CA ARG A 208 -4.13 14.97 -9.43
C ARG A 208 -3.57 14.33 -8.15
N TYR A 209 -2.40 13.68 -8.21
CA TYR A 209 -1.73 13.11 -7.03
C TYR A 209 -1.40 14.17 -5.96
N SER A 210 -1.15 15.42 -6.36
CA SER A 210 -0.91 16.51 -5.41
C SER A 210 -2.11 16.83 -4.50
N ASP A 211 -3.32 16.57 -5.00
CA ASP A 211 -4.58 16.92 -4.33
C ASP A 211 -5.27 15.72 -3.69
N ARG A 212 -4.71 14.53 -3.79
CA ARG A 212 -5.34 13.28 -3.36
C ARG A 212 -4.50 12.50 -2.37
N LEU A 213 -3.86 13.21 -1.42
CA LEU A 213 -3.19 12.54 -0.30
C LEU A 213 -4.21 11.67 0.46
N PRO A 214 -3.89 10.40 0.76
CA PRO A 214 -4.84 9.46 1.38
C PRO A 214 -5.47 9.96 2.68
N ILE A 215 -4.71 10.69 3.49
CA ILE A 215 -5.23 11.26 4.76
C ILE A 215 -6.35 12.30 4.55
N GLY A 216 -6.59 12.75 3.33
CA GLY A 216 -7.67 13.64 2.96
C GLY A 216 -7.59 15.06 3.52
N THR A 217 -8.74 15.75 3.48
CA THR A 217 -8.85 17.12 4.00
C THR A 217 -9.71 17.16 5.27
N GLU A 218 -9.35 18.04 6.19
CA GLU A 218 -10.08 18.22 7.44
C GLU A 218 -11.53 18.66 7.20
N GLU A 219 -11.74 19.50 6.19
CA GLU A 219 -13.08 19.97 5.78
C GLU A 219 -13.98 18.82 5.37
N VAL A 220 -13.51 17.94 4.46
CA VAL A 220 -14.29 16.78 4.01
C VAL A 220 -14.51 15.80 5.16
N LEU A 221 -13.45 15.45 5.91
CA LEU A 221 -13.53 14.50 7.02
C LEU A 221 -14.52 14.94 8.11
N LYS A 222 -14.67 16.24 8.37
CA LYS A 222 -15.66 16.76 9.32
C LYS A 222 -17.09 16.73 8.81
N ASN A 223 -17.30 16.88 7.50
CA ASN A 223 -18.62 17.26 6.96
C ASN A 223 -19.21 16.25 5.96
N PHE A 224 -18.50 15.21 5.52
CA PHE A 224 -19.06 14.24 4.58
C PHE A 224 -20.28 13.52 5.20
N SER A 225 -21.31 13.25 4.39
CA SER A 225 -22.47 12.51 4.85
C SER A 225 -22.25 10.98 4.75
N ALA A 226 -23.05 10.22 5.50
CA ALA A 226 -23.01 8.75 5.40
C ALA A 226 -23.33 8.27 3.96
N GLU A 227 -24.15 8.99 3.23
CA GLU A 227 -24.48 8.70 1.82
C GLU A 227 -23.25 8.87 0.93
N THR A 228 -22.42 9.86 1.21
CA THR A 228 -21.18 10.12 0.42
C THR A 228 -20.18 8.98 0.52
N ILE A 229 -19.96 8.43 1.72
CA ILE A 229 -19.05 7.27 1.89
C ILE A 229 -19.70 5.99 1.37
N LYS A 230 -20.99 5.78 1.55
CA LYS A 230 -21.73 4.65 0.98
C LYS A 230 -21.67 4.67 -0.55
N GLN A 231 -21.80 5.83 -1.17
CA GLN A 231 -21.64 5.97 -2.62
C GLN A 231 -20.21 5.63 -3.07
N PHE A 232 -19.18 6.11 -2.34
CA PHE A 232 -17.78 5.74 -2.63
C PHE A 232 -17.59 4.23 -2.56
N TYR A 233 -18.13 3.59 -1.52
CA TYR A 233 -18.07 2.14 -1.36
C TYR A 233 -18.74 1.39 -2.49
N GLN A 234 -19.98 1.77 -2.86
CA GLN A 234 -20.74 1.17 -3.96
C GLN A 234 -20.07 1.33 -5.33
N ASP A 235 -19.43 2.47 -5.57
CA ASP A 235 -18.70 2.73 -6.81
C ASP A 235 -17.47 1.84 -6.96
N TRP A 236 -16.78 1.56 -5.85
CA TRP A 236 -15.40 1.11 -5.93
C TRP A 236 -15.10 -0.25 -5.28
N TYR A 237 -15.85 -0.69 -4.26
CA TYR A 237 -15.64 -2.01 -3.65
C TYR A 237 -16.39 -3.07 -4.43
N ARG A 238 -15.78 -3.52 -5.50
CA ARG A 238 -16.37 -4.42 -6.47
C ARG A 238 -15.36 -5.44 -7.00
N PRO A 239 -15.81 -6.68 -7.32
CA PRO A 239 -14.92 -7.79 -7.59
C PRO A 239 -13.98 -7.59 -8.79
N ASP A 240 -14.36 -6.84 -9.83
CA ASP A 240 -13.50 -6.59 -10.98
C ASP A 240 -12.29 -5.70 -10.69
N LEU A 241 -12.26 -5.07 -9.51
CA LEU A 241 -11.14 -4.26 -9.00
C LEU A 241 -10.44 -4.90 -7.79
N GLN A 242 -10.75 -6.17 -7.49
CA GLN A 242 -10.24 -6.83 -6.28
C GLN A 242 -9.45 -8.09 -6.61
N ALA A 243 -8.47 -8.37 -5.75
CA ALA A 243 -7.71 -9.61 -5.77
C ALA A 243 -7.48 -10.14 -4.36
N LEU A 244 -7.60 -11.45 -4.17
CA LEU A 244 -7.18 -12.14 -2.96
C LEU A 244 -5.84 -12.84 -3.20
N ILE A 245 -4.86 -12.54 -2.38
CA ILE A 245 -3.55 -13.17 -2.37
C ILE A 245 -3.46 -14.05 -1.12
N VAL A 246 -3.13 -15.32 -1.30
CA VAL A 246 -3.01 -16.31 -0.23
C VAL A 246 -1.63 -16.95 -0.30
N VAL A 247 -0.82 -16.75 0.73
CA VAL A 247 0.53 -17.33 0.79
C VAL A 247 0.72 -18.00 2.15
N GLY A 248 1.02 -19.30 2.17
CA GLY A 248 1.25 -19.97 3.43
C GLY A 248 1.22 -21.49 3.36
N ASP A 249 1.24 -22.10 4.53
CA ASP A 249 1.15 -23.56 4.69
C ASP A 249 -0.31 -24.00 4.57
N ILE A 250 -0.73 -24.19 3.33
CA ILE A 250 -2.12 -24.51 2.96
C ILE A 250 -2.15 -25.54 1.82
N ASP A 251 -3.29 -26.22 1.69
CA ASP A 251 -3.64 -26.97 0.48
C ASP A 251 -4.15 -26.01 -0.60
N VAL A 252 -3.45 -25.97 -1.72
CA VAL A 252 -3.73 -25.02 -2.81
C VAL A 252 -5.07 -25.32 -3.48
N ASP A 253 -5.40 -26.59 -3.71
CA ASP A 253 -6.62 -26.99 -4.41
C ASP A 253 -7.86 -26.77 -3.52
N ALA A 254 -7.78 -27.12 -2.25
CA ALA A 254 -8.84 -26.84 -1.28
C ALA A 254 -9.08 -25.33 -1.10
N MET A 255 -8.00 -24.54 -1.04
CA MET A 255 -8.08 -23.08 -0.94
C MET A 255 -8.73 -22.48 -2.20
N GLU A 256 -8.34 -22.93 -3.38
CA GLU A 256 -8.95 -22.48 -4.64
C GLU A 256 -10.45 -22.75 -4.68
N GLN A 257 -10.89 -23.94 -4.27
CA GLN A 257 -12.32 -24.27 -4.18
C GLN A 257 -13.05 -23.38 -3.17
N THR A 258 -12.43 -23.11 -2.03
CA THR A 258 -12.97 -22.21 -1.01
C THR A 258 -13.15 -20.79 -1.56
N ILE A 259 -12.15 -20.26 -2.27
CA ILE A 259 -12.23 -18.93 -2.90
C ILE A 259 -13.34 -18.90 -3.94
N LYS A 260 -13.41 -19.89 -4.81
CA LYS A 260 -14.49 -20.00 -5.82
C LYS A 260 -15.87 -20.02 -5.18
N ALA A 261 -16.04 -20.78 -4.13
CA ALA A 261 -17.33 -20.87 -3.42
C ALA A 261 -17.72 -19.55 -2.71
N LYS A 262 -16.76 -18.85 -2.10
CA LYS A 262 -17.02 -17.69 -1.25
C LYS A 262 -17.10 -16.37 -1.99
N PHE A 263 -16.39 -16.21 -3.13
CA PHE A 263 -16.27 -14.91 -3.82
C PHE A 263 -17.04 -14.85 -5.15
N SER A 264 -17.66 -15.95 -5.60
CA SER A 264 -18.41 -15.96 -6.87
C SER A 264 -19.72 -15.19 -6.81
N ASP A 265 -20.28 -14.96 -5.62
CA ASP A 265 -21.52 -14.23 -5.41
C ASP A 265 -21.35 -12.71 -5.35
N LEU A 266 -20.09 -12.23 -5.26
CA LEU A 266 -19.78 -10.80 -5.31
C LEU A 266 -20.30 -10.18 -6.61
N LYS A 267 -20.81 -8.95 -6.52
CA LYS A 267 -21.49 -8.32 -7.65
C LYS A 267 -20.85 -7.00 -8.05
N ASN A 268 -20.70 -6.81 -9.35
CA ASN A 268 -20.42 -5.50 -9.90
C ASN A 268 -21.70 -4.67 -10.00
N PRO A 269 -21.64 -3.34 -9.85
CA PRO A 269 -22.78 -2.48 -10.16
C PRO A 269 -23.24 -2.67 -11.62
N ALA A 270 -24.54 -2.50 -11.89
CA ALA A 270 -25.07 -2.61 -13.25
C ALA A 270 -24.43 -1.62 -14.25
N LYS A 271 -24.01 -0.47 -13.75
CA LYS A 271 -23.27 0.56 -14.49
C LYS A 271 -22.00 0.92 -13.70
N PRO A 272 -20.94 0.11 -13.81
CA PRO A 272 -19.74 0.32 -13.04
C PRO A 272 -19.05 1.62 -13.45
N ARG A 273 -18.69 2.44 -12.49
CA ARG A 273 -17.89 3.63 -12.72
C ARG A 273 -16.52 3.23 -13.26
N GLN A 274 -16.09 3.88 -14.34
CA GLN A 274 -14.79 3.57 -14.95
C GLN A 274 -13.64 4.03 -14.04
N ARG A 275 -12.68 3.14 -13.78
CA ARG A 275 -11.44 3.49 -13.11
C ARG A 275 -10.52 4.20 -14.10
N THR A 276 -10.37 5.51 -13.91
CA THR A 276 -9.45 6.31 -14.71
C THR A 276 -8.01 6.08 -14.23
N GLN A 277 -7.10 5.86 -15.16
CA GLN A 277 -5.66 5.85 -14.86
C GLN A 277 -5.14 7.27 -15.00
N TYR A 278 -4.63 7.80 -13.91
CA TYR A 278 -3.98 9.09 -13.86
C TYR A 278 -2.46 8.93 -13.99
N SER A 279 -1.79 9.92 -14.51
CA SER A 279 -0.33 9.92 -14.66
C SER A 279 0.26 11.24 -14.21
N ILE A 280 1.53 11.23 -13.88
CA ILE A 280 2.32 12.43 -13.58
C ILE A 280 3.08 12.77 -14.87
N SER A 281 2.82 13.93 -15.43
CA SER A 281 3.53 14.40 -16.63
C SER A 281 5.02 14.61 -16.33
N LEU A 282 5.88 14.07 -17.18
CA LEU A 282 7.31 14.34 -17.08
C LEU A 282 7.63 15.71 -17.69
N LEU A 283 8.52 16.45 -17.04
CA LEU A 283 8.95 17.78 -17.51
C LEU A 283 10.34 17.68 -18.14
N ASN A 284 10.55 18.39 -19.25
CA ASN A 284 11.86 18.50 -19.91
C ASN A 284 12.74 19.56 -19.28
N LYS A 285 12.68 19.72 -17.95
CA LYS A 285 13.48 20.68 -17.20
C LYS A 285 13.75 20.18 -15.79
N ASN A 286 14.90 20.56 -15.26
CA ASN A 286 15.19 20.36 -13.85
C ASN A 286 14.33 21.27 -12.99
N GLN A 287 13.90 20.76 -11.87
CA GLN A 287 13.19 21.50 -10.83
C GLN A 287 14.06 21.51 -9.58
N PHE A 288 14.04 22.60 -8.86
CA PHE A 288 14.73 22.75 -7.58
C PHE A 288 13.78 23.35 -6.56
N MET A 289 13.81 22.84 -5.34
CA MET A 289 13.09 23.39 -4.22
C MET A 289 13.91 23.20 -2.94
N ALA A 290 13.93 24.22 -2.12
CA ALA A 290 14.40 24.16 -0.75
C ALA A 290 13.21 24.40 0.18
N VAL A 291 13.01 23.52 1.13
CA VAL A 291 12.00 23.66 2.18
C VAL A 291 12.68 23.60 3.54
N THR A 292 12.21 24.40 4.47
CA THR A 292 12.79 24.45 5.81
C THR A 292 11.70 24.39 6.86
N ASP A 293 11.99 23.74 7.96
CA ASP A 293 11.14 23.75 9.14
C ASP A 293 12.03 23.83 10.39
N LYS A 294 11.66 24.69 11.34
CA LYS A 294 12.45 24.94 12.57
C LYS A 294 12.57 23.72 13.48
N GLU A 295 11.66 22.79 13.37
CA GLU A 295 11.62 21.57 14.18
C GLU A 295 12.27 20.38 13.47
N PHE A 296 12.71 20.54 12.23
CA PHE A 296 13.38 19.47 11.49
C PHE A 296 14.88 19.47 11.83
N PRO A 297 15.41 18.41 12.49
CA PRO A 297 16.73 18.48 13.15
C PRO A 297 17.92 18.27 12.22
N VAL A 298 17.71 17.90 10.96
CA VAL A 298 18.77 17.52 10.03
C VAL A 298 18.61 18.24 8.68
N SER A 299 19.72 18.42 7.95
CA SER A 299 19.69 18.86 6.56
C SER A 299 19.76 17.64 5.64
N VAL A 300 18.86 17.57 4.68
CA VAL A 300 18.79 16.48 3.69
C VAL A 300 18.88 17.09 2.30
N ALA A 301 19.78 16.56 1.46
CA ALA A 301 19.79 16.85 0.02
C ALA A 301 19.31 15.58 -0.71
N GLN A 302 18.31 15.73 -1.57
CA GLN A 302 17.75 14.63 -2.32
C GLN A 302 17.72 14.95 -3.81
N VAL A 303 18.16 14.00 -4.63
CA VAL A 303 18.03 14.05 -6.10
C VAL A 303 17.03 12.99 -6.51
N MET A 304 15.99 13.39 -7.22
CA MET A 304 14.96 12.50 -7.76
C MET A 304 14.99 12.53 -9.29
N ILE A 305 15.12 11.39 -9.91
CA ILE A 305 15.06 11.23 -11.36
C ILE A 305 13.73 10.54 -11.69
N LYS A 306 12.84 11.28 -12.35
CA LYS A 306 11.56 10.74 -12.80
C LYS A 306 11.74 10.12 -14.19
N HIS A 307 11.18 8.95 -14.39
CA HIS A 307 11.16 8.24 -15.67
C HIS A 307 9.73 7.76 -15.97
N PRO A 308 9.42 7.42 -17.22
CA PRO A 308 8.14 6.80 -17.56
C PRO A 308 7.90 5.54 -16.76
N GLU A 309 6.62 5.23 -16.50
CA GLU A 309 6.23 3.97 -15.90
C GLU A 309 6.75 2.81 -16.77
N THR A 310 7.45 1.88 -16.12
CA THR A 310 7.85 0.63 -16.78
C THR A 310 6.64 -0.29 -16.77
N LYS A 311 6.17 -0.66 -17.96
CA LYS A 311 5.14 -1.71 -18.07
C LYS A 311 5.80 -3.05 -17.75
N LEU A 312 5.36 -3.68 -16.67
CA LEU A 312 5.71 -5.05 -16.32
C LEU A 312 4.91 -6.04 -17.17
#